data_7561a8f4f0b9a67a8e656ffc5f67c63f
#
_entry.id   7561a8f4f0b9a67a8e656ffc5f67c63f
#
_cell.length_a   1.000
_cell.length_b   1.000
_cell.length_c   1.000
_cell.angle_alpha   90.00
_cell.angle_beta   90.00
_cell.angle_gamma   90.00
#
_symmetry.space_group_name_H-M   'P 1'
#
loop_
_entity.id
_entity.type
_entity.pdbx_description
1 polymer ?
#
loop_
_entity_poly.entity_id
_entity_poly.type
_entity_poly.pdbx_seq_one_letter_code
_entity_poly.pdbx_strand_id
1 'polypeptide(L)'
;FTCGLDVWTDSQKLTDTSAEVHFRYTGDNGQYAFVLTLSDAHSYRLTLDGQELDYALRSDGCMEITLPGTVRSGVLKAETK
;
A
#
# COMPACT_ATOMS: atom_id res chain seq x y z
N PHE A 1 7.18 5.22 2.80
CA PHE A 1 6.46 3.94 2.78
C PHE A 1 6.93 3.06 3.94
N THR A 2 5.97 2.57 4.69
CA THR A 2 6.24 1.70 5.82
C THR A 2 5.38 0.44 5.69
N CYS A 3 5.97 -0.72 5.87
CA CYS A 3 5.26 -1.99 5.87
C CYS A 3 5.32 -2.65 7.24
N GLY A 4 4.35 -3.53 7.48
CA GLY A 4 4.27 -4.24 8.75
C GLY A 4 5.28 -5.37 8.87
N LEU A 5 5.19 -6.07 9.99
CA LEU A 5 6.03 -7.23 10.26
C LEU A 5 5.75 -8.33 9.24
N ASP A 6 6.79 -9.05 8.84
CA ASP A 6 6.72 -10.15 7.88
C ASP A 6 6.27 -9.75 6.47
N VAL A 7 6.27 -8.47 6.16
CA VAL A 7 6.01 -7.97 4.81
C VAL A 7 7.34 -7.55 4.18
N TRP A 8 7.60 -8.04 2.98
CA TRP A 8 8.83 -7.79 2.25
C TRP A 8 8.53 -7.07 0.94
N THR A 9 9.36 -6.10 0.58
CA THR A 9 9.27 -5.43 -0.71
C THR A 9 10.35 -5.95 -1.64
N ASP A 10 9.95 -6.52 -2.77
CA ASP A 10 10.88 -7.01 -3.78
C ASP A 10 11.35 -5.88 -4.69
N SER A 11 10.49 -4.90 -4.96
CA SER A 11 10.85 -3.66 -5.64
C SER A 11 9.85 -2.58 -5.30
N GLN A 12 10.28 -1.32 -5.40
CA GLN A 12 9.40 -0.18 -5.18
C GLN A 12 9.84 1.01 -6.02
N LYS A 13 8.86 1.77 -6.50
CA LYS A 13 9.06 3.05 -7.17
C LYS A 13 8.15 4.06 -6.49
N LEU A 14 8.74 5.05 -5.85
CA LEU A 14 8.01 6.05 -5.10
C LEU A 14 8.34 7.43 -5.62
N THR A 15 7.31 8.23 -5.86
CA THR A 15 7.42 9.65 -6.15
C THR A 15 6.51 10.40 -5.19
N ASP A 16 6.46 11.74 -5.28
CA ASP A 16 5.56 12.55 -4.44
C ASP A 16 4.08 12.27 -4.72
N THR A 17 3.76 11.78 -5.92
CA THR A 17 2.38 11.63 -6.37
C THR A 17 2.05 10.23 -6.89
N SER A 18 2.97 9.28 -6.75
CA SER A 18 2.71 7.91 -7.21
C SER A 18 3.53 6.89 -6.42
N ALA A 19 3.06 5.66 -6.41
CA ALA A 19 3.77 4.56 -5.80
C ALA A 19 3.48 3.27 -6.56
N GLU A 20 4.50 2.43 -6.71
CA GLU A 20 4.37 1.07 -7.20
C GLU A 20 5.23 0.18 -6.31
N VAL A 21 4.60 -0.75 -5.61
CA VAL A 21 5.28 -1.60 -4.64
C VAL A 21 4.97 -3.06 -4.95
N HIS A 22 6.01 -3.83 -5.21
CA HIS A 22 5.92 -5.29 -5.35
C HIS A 22 6.25 -5.90 -4.01
N PHE A 23 5.30 -6.55 -3.38
CA PHE A 23 5.44 -7.04 -2.01
C PHE A 23 5.08 -8.51 -1.88
N ARG A 24 5.49 -9.10 -0.76
CA ARG A 24 5.06 -10.43 -0.34
C ARG A 24 4.94 -10.46 1.17
N TYR A 25 4.04 -11.30 1.65
CA TYR A 25 3.76 -11.46 3.06
C TYR A 25 4.06 -12.90 3.49
N THR A 26 4.89 -13.07 4.52
CA THR A 26 5.33 -14.40 5.00
C THR A 26 4.80 -14.73 6.38
N GLY A 27 4.00 -13.85 7.00
CA GLY A 27 3.49 -14.05 8.35
C GLY A 27 2.24 -14.91 8.42
N ASP A 28 1.76 -15.13 9.63
CA ASP A 28 0.55 -15.92 9.93
C ASP A 28 -0.56 -15.09 10.55
N ASN A 29 -0.43 -13.76 10.54
CA ASN A 29 -1.47 -12.89 11.11
C ASN A 29 -2.69 -12.88 10.21
N GLY A 30 -3.86 -12.59 10.78
CA GLY A 30 -5.09 -12.51 10.03
C GLY A 30 -5.16 -11.32 9.08
N GLN A 31 -4.31 -10.33 9.29
CA GLN A 31 -4.22 -9.15 8.43
C GLN A 31 -2.86 -8.47 8.60
N TYR A 32 -2.52 -7.62 7.64
CA TYR A 32 -1.32 -6.80 7.69
C TYR A 32 -1.59 -5.46 7.01
N ALA A 33 -0.75 -4.47 7.27
CA ALA A 33 -1.00 -3.11 6.80
C ALA A 33 0.25 -2.46 6.22
N PHE A 34 0.02 -1.51 5.33
CA PHE A 34 1.03 -0.60 4.81
C PHE A 34 0.65 0.83 5.17
N VAL A 35 1.64 1.69 5.30
CA VAL A 35 1.44 3.13 5.42
C VAL A 35 2.19 3.80 4.27
N LEU A 36 1.47 4.59 3.49
CA LEU A 36 2.00 5.25 2.30
C LEU A 36 1.81 6.76 2.46
N THR A 37 2.89 7.51 2.28
CA THR A 37 2.86 8.96 2.36
C THR A 37 3.08 9.55 0.97
N LEU A 38 2.06 10.24 0.45
CA LEU A 38 2.11 10.94 -0.82
C LEU A 38 1.69 12.39 -0.61
N SER A 39 1.91 13.23 -1.61
CA SER A 39 1.49 14.64 -1.54
C SER A 39 -0.01 14.74 -1.26
N ASP A 40 -0.41 15.51 -0.25
CA ASP A 40 -1.81 15.70 0.12
C ASP A 40 -2.57 16.67 -0.78
N ALA A 41 -1.88 17.25 -1.78
CA ALA A 41 -2.49 18.15 -2.75
C ALA A 41 -3.35 17.43 -3.78
N HIS A 42 -3.35 16.11 -3.80
CA HIS A 42 -4.03 15.29 -4.82
C HIS A 42 -4.87 14.20 -4.18
N SER A 43 -5.87 13.73 -4.95
CA SER A 43 -6.57 12.48 -4.64
C SER A 43 -5.92 11.34 -5.39
N TYR A 44 -5.98 10.13 -4.84
CA TYR A 44 -5.27 8.98 -5.39
C TYR A 44 -6.23 7.83 -5.63
N ARG A 45 -5.92 7.07 -6.69
CA ARG A 45 -6.52 5.77 -6.94
C ARG A 45 -5.51 4.71 -6.51
N LEU A 46 -5.96 3.82 -5.64
CA LEU A 46 -5.16 2.73 -5.14
C LEU A 46 -5.63 1.43 -5.79
N THR A 47 -4.70 0.64 -6.31
CA THR A 47 -5.02 -0.67 -6.90
C THR A 47 -4.10 -1.74 -6.37
N LEU A 48 -4.62 -2.96 -6.30
CA LEU A 48 -3.86 -4.17 -5.98
C LEU A 48 -4.05 -5.14 -7.13
N ASP A 49 -2.96 -5.47 -7.82
CA ASP A 49 -2.97 -6.33 -9.02
C ASP A 49 -4.00 -5.86 -10.05
N GLY A 50 -4.15 -4.54 -10.21
CA GLY A 50 -5.07 -3.95 -11.16
C GLY A 50 -6.49 -3.76 -10.68
N GLN A 51 -6.83 -4.24 -9.47
CA GLN A 51 -8.16 -4.08 -8.88
C GLN A 51 -8.16 -2.91 -7.90
N GLU A 52 -9.19 -2.08 -7.97
CA GLU A 52 -9.33 -0.92 -7.08
C GLU A 52 -9.42 -1.36 -5.63
N LEU A 53 -8.72 -0.65 -4.75
CA LEU A 53 -8.61 -0.98 -3.34
C LEU A 53 -8.88 0.27 -2.51
N ASP A 54 -9.62 0.12 -1.41
CA ASP A 54 -9.86 1.21 -0.47
C ASP A 54 -8.68 1.40 0.49
N TYR A 55 -8.58 2.61 1.01
CA TYR A 55 -7.60 2.94 2.03
C TYR A 55 -8.19 3.92 3.03
N ALA A 56 -7.60 3.97 4.23
CA ALA A 56 -7.98 4.92 5.26
C ALA A 56 -6.98 6.07 5.29
N LEU A 57 -7.48 7.31 5.44
CA LEU A 57 -6.61 8.47 5.67
C LEU A 57 -6.41 8.63 7.17
N ARG A 58 -5.15 8.71 7.59
CA ARG A 58 -4.80 8.95 8.98
C ARG A 58 -4.83 10.46 9.26
N SER A 59 -4.83 10.81 10.55
CA SER A 59 -4.82 12.21 10.96
C SER A 59 -3.57 12.96 10.51
N ASP A 60 -2.47 12.25 10.24
CA ASP A 60 -1.22 12.83 9.74
C ASP A 60 -1.16 12.94 8.20
N GLY A 61 -2.25 12.61 7.50
CA GLY A 61 -2.32 12.66 6.05
C GLY A 61 -1.80 11.43 5.32
N CYS A 62 -1.30 10.44 6.04
CA CYS A 62 -0.81 9.20 5.44
C CYS A 62 -1.95 8.27 5.07
N MET A 63 -1.73 7.46 4.04
CA MET A 63 -2.69 6.45 3.59
C MET A 63 -2.37 5.13 4.30
N GLU A 64 -3.35 4.56 4.97
CA GLU A 64 -3.22 3.25 5.61
C GLU A 64 -4.00 2.22 4.81
N ILE A 65 -3.31 1.17 4.38
CA ILE A 65 -3.87 0.11 3.55
C ILE A 65 -3.78 -1.19 4.33
N THR A 66 -4.92 -1.81 4.60
CA THR A 66 -4.99 -3.09 5.32
C THR A 66 -5.41 -4.19 4.38
N LEU A 67 -4.67 -5.29 4.37
CA LEU A 67 -4.95 -6.46 3.54
C LEU A 67 -5.17 -7.69 4.42
N PRO A 68 -6.04 -8.62 3.98
CA PRO A 68 -6.20 -9.88 4.69
C PRO A 68 -4.95 -10.74 4.56
N GLY A 69 -4.66 -11.54 5.58
CA GLY A 69 -3.48 -12.42 5.60
C GLY A 69 -3.47 -13.49 4.51
N THR A 70 -4.59 -13.69 3.81
CA THR A 70 -4.69 -14.61 2.67
C THR A 70 -4.03 -14.05 1.40
N VAL A 71 -3.83 -12.73 1.32
CA VAL A 71 -3.11 -12.10 0.20
C VAL A 71 -1.61 -12.22 0.49
N ARG A 72 -0.93 -13.09 -0.24
CA ARG A 72 0.48 -13.43 0.06
C ARG A 72 1.48 -12.62 -0.75
N SER A 73 1.05 -12.04 -1.86
CA SER A 73 1.91 -11.20 -2.70
C SER A 73 1.04 -10.34 -3.60
N GLY A 74 1.63 -9.33 -4.21
CA GLY A 74 0.94 -8.51 -5.18
C GLY A 74 1.71 -7.26 -5.56
N VAL A 75 1.09 -6.48 -6.44
CA VAL A 75 1.59 -5.18 -6.87
C VAL A 75 0.61 -4.12 -6.42
N LEU A 76 1.05 -3.30 -5.48
CA LEU A 76 0.28 -2.18 -4.96
C LEU A 76 0.66 -0.93 -5.76
N LYS A 77 -0.33 -0.26 -6.34
CA LYS A 77 -0.12 0.98 -7.07
C LYS A 77 -1.00 2.09 -6.53
N ALA A 78 -0.44 3.28 -6.39
CA ALA A 78 -1.17 4.49 -6.10
C ALA A 78 -0.84 5.53 -7.18
N GLU A 79 -1.88 6.11 -7.76
CA GLU A 79 -1.75 7.09 -8.84
C GLU A 79 -2.72 8.24 -8.58
N THR A 80 -2.39 9.43 -9.07
CA THR A 80 -3.31 10.57 -9.01
C THR A 80 -4.54 10.30 -9.87
N LYS A 81 -5.68 10.69 -9.33
CA LYS A 81 -6.93 10.64 -10.08
C LYS A 81 -7.00 11.74 -11.12
#